data_b38727d379b0ffccd02e0b9267830696
#
_entry.id   b38727d379b0ffccd02e0b9267830696
#
_cell.length_a   1.000
_cell.length_b   1.000
_cell.length_c   1.000
_cell.angle_alpha   90.00
_cell.angle_beta   90.00
_cell.angle_gamma   90.00
#
_symmetry.space_group_name_H-M   'P 1'
#
loop_
_entity.id
_entity.type
_entity.pdbx_description
1 polymer ?
#
loop_
_entity_poly.entity_id
_entity_poly.type
_entity_poly.pdbx_seq_one_letter_code
_entity_poly.pdbx_strand_id
1 'polypeptide(L)'
;IGDESSLHGLIKEKRINDVIIALDKPTPERVMNTIVNINGSPVSLKVLPDMYEVVMGMARTNQLVGVPLIDINLNIDTFYSKRLKRGIDIVLASLCLIIILPIWILIMILIKLDSKGPIFYKQKRCGREGQFFTIIKFRSMIFDAEEETGPVWAGLIDDRITKMGNFLRRFHLDETPQLINILKGEMSIIGPRPERPYFIKKLKSEYPFYNR
;
A
#
# COMPACT_ATOMS: atom_id res chain seq x y z
N ILE A 1 20.36 6.21 30.31
CA ILE A 1 20.26 4.82 29.86
C ILE A 1 20.47 4.76 28.32
N GLY A 2 20.13 5.75 27.56
CA GLY A 2 20.32 5.84 26.12
C GLY A 2 19.45 6.93 25.50
N ASP A 3 19.78 7.32 24.28
CA ASP A 3 19.04 8.31 23.48
C ASP A 3 18.03 7.59 22.56
N GLU A 4 17.01 8.29 22.05
CA GLU A 4 16.01 7.76 21.12
C GLU A 4 16.64 7.06 19.90
N SER A 5 17.81 7.51 19.46
CA SER A 5 18.58 6.90 18.37
C SER A 5 19.16 5.52 18.69
N SER A 6 19.35 5.18 19.96
CA SER A 6 19.93 3.91 20.42
C SER A 6 18.87 2.84 20.77
N LEU A 7 17.58 3.16 20.63
CA LEU A 7 16.46 2.30 21.03
C LEU A 7 16.51 0.90 20.39
N HIS A 8 16.77 0.81 19.11
CA HIS A 8 16.84 -0.49 18.41
C HIS A 8 17.93 -1.41 18.97
N GLY A 9 19.11 -0.84 19.29
CA GLY A 9 20.22 -1.57 19.92
C GLY A 9 19.87 -2.05 21.34
N LEU A 10 19.29 -1.16 22.14
CA LEU A 10 18.89 -1.45 23.52
C LEU A 10 17.79 -2.54 23.60
N ILE A 11 16.82 -2.51 22.70
CA ILE A 11 15.76 -3.52 22.62
C ILE A 11 16.36 -4.90 22.41
N LYS A 12 17.34 -5.00 21.49
CA LYS A 12 17.98 -6.27 21.13
C LYS A 12 18.91 -6.79 22.23
N GLU A 13 19.70 -5.90 22.82
CA GLU A 13 20.66 -6.22 23.89
C GLU A 13 19.96 -6.66 25.17
N LYS A 14 18.91 -5.92 25.58
CA LYS A 14 18.21 -6.17 26.84
C LYS A 14 16.97 -7.07 26.71
N ARG A 15 16.67 -7.60 25.52
CA ARG A 15 15.50 -8.46 25.24
C ARG A 15 14.19 -7.85 25.73
N ILE A 16 13.96 -6.59 25.37
CA ILE A 16 12.76 -5.85 25.79
C ILE A 16 11.56 -6.38 25.02
N ASN A 17 10.46 -6.66 25.70
CA ASN A 17 9.22 -7.15 25.11
C ASN A 17 8.19 -6.01 24.87
N ASP A 18 8.17 -5.02 25.75
CA ASP A 18 7.22 -3.92 25.74
C ASP A 18 7.95 -2.59 25.75
N VAL A 19 7.55 -1.66 24.89
CA VAL A 19 8.04 -0.28 24.85
C VAL A 19 6.87 0.68 25.05
N ILE A 20 6.98 1.55 26.05
CA ILE A 20 5.97 2.57 26.34
C ILE A 20 6.53 3.93 25.92
N ILE A 21 5.86 4.59 24.99
CA ILE A 21 6.17 5.95 24.58
C ILE A 21 5.39 6.91 25.47
N ALA A 22 6.10 7.62 26.35
CA ALA A 22 5.56 8.65 27.23
C ALA A 22 6.32 9.95 26.98
N LEU A 23 5.75 10.85 26.20
CA LEU A 23 6.34 12.13 25.84
C LEU A 23 5.61 13.26 26.55
N ASP A 24 6.33 14.23 27.08
CA ASP A 24 5.74 15.42 27.75
C ASP A 24 4.86 16.25 26.81
N LYS A 25 5.20 16.27 25.51
CA LYS A 25 4.41 16.90 24.45
C LYS A 25 4.41 15.96 23.23
N PRO A 26 3.43 15.07 23.13
CA PRO A 26 3.33 14.10 22.04
C PRO A 26 2.88 14.82 20.76
N THR A 27 3.83 15.32 19.96
CA THR A 27 3.50 15.70 18.58
C THR A 27 3.44 14.46 17.71
N PRO A 28 2.50 14.38 16.74
CA PRO A 28 2.39 13.21 15.84
C PRO A 28 3.72 12.86 15.18
N GLU A 29 4.53 13.86 14.84
CA GLU A 29 5.85 13.66 14.22
C GLU A 29 6.85 12.98 15.18
N ARG A 30 6.91 13.40 16.45
CA ARG A 30 7.82 12.80 17.43
C ARG A 30 7.43 11.36 17.75
N VAL A 31 6.15 11.10 17.96
CA VAL A 31 5.64 9.73 18.17
C VAL A 31 5.98 8.86 16.97
N MET A 32 5.74 9.35 15.75
CA MET A 32 6.03 8.60 14.52
C MET A 32 7.53 8.33 14.34
N ASN A 33 8.40 9.31 14.62
CA ASN A 33 9.85 9.12 14.55
C ASN A 33 10.33 8.05 15.55
N THR A 34 9.80 8.04 16.76
CA THR A 34 10.12 7.00 17.76
C THR A 34 9.65 5.63 17.28
N ILE A 35 8.46 5.54 16.70
CA ILE A 35 7.94 4.30 16.10
C ILE A 35 8.84 3.80 14.97
N VAL A 36 9.32 4.70 14.10
CA VAL A 36 10.22 4.36 12.98
C VAL A 36 11.56 3.83 13.50
N ASN A 37 12.12 4.42 14.54
CA ASN A 37 13.38 3.98 15.14
C ASN A 37 13.28 2.58 15.79
N ILE A 38 12.09 2.16 16.22
CA ILE A 38 11.82 0.84 16.80
C ILE A 38 11.47 -0.19 15.71
N ASN A 39 11.18 0.26 14.48
CA ASN A 39 10.68 -0.60 13.41
C ASN A 39 11.60 -1.79 13.11
N GLY A 40 10.99 -2.98 12.97
CA GLY A 40 11.71 -4.25 12.76
C GLY A 40 12.06 -5.00 14.05
N SER A 41 11.77 -4.43 15.24
CA SER A 41 11.92 -5.14 16.51
C SER A 41 10.60 -5.85 16.87
N PRO A 42 10.65 -7.10 17.35
CA PRO A 42 9.45 -7.85 17.76
C PRO A 42 8.98 -7.43 19.16
N VAL A 43 8.58 -6.18 19.31
CA VAL A 43 8.14 -5.60 20.59
C VAL A 43 6.70 -5.10 20.50
N SER A 44 5.99 -5.21 21.62
CA SER A 44 4.69 -4.55 21.80
C SER A 44 4.93 -3.07 22.08
N LEU A 45 4.26 -2.22 21.31
CA LEU A 45 4.41 -0.78 21.42
C LEU A 45 3.15 -0.16 22.02
N LYS A 46 3.30 0.60 23.09
CA LYS A 46 2.22 1.30 23.77
C LYS A 46 2.52 2.80 23.79
N VAL A 47 1.51 3.61 23.58
CA VAL A 47 1.65 5.07 23.66
C VAL A 47 0.75 5.57 24.78
N LEU A 48 1.29 6.45 25.62
CA LEU A 48 0.51 7.19 26.59
C LEU A 48 -0.23 8.31 25.83
N PRO A 49 -1.58 8.27 25.75
CA PRO A 49 -2.35 9.32 25.09
C PRO A 49 -2.30 10.62 25.89
N ASP A 50 -2.48 11.75 25.21
CA ASP A 50 -2.72 12.99 25.89
C ASP A 50 -4.06 12.92 26.64
N MET A 51 -4.11 13.53 27.85
CA MET A 51 -5.34 13.61 28.65
C MET A 51 -6.52 14.19 27.87
N TYR A 52 -6.25 15.11 26.95
CA TYR A 52 -7.27 15.69 26.08
C TYR A 52 -7.92 14.64 25.15
N GLU A 53 -7.13 13.74 24.55
CA GLU A 53 -7.63 12.67 23.66
C GLU A 53 -8.46 11.65 24.43
N VAL A 54 -8.10 11.38 25.69
CA VAL A 54 -8.84 10.46 26.58
C VAL A 54 -10.20 11.05 26.96
N VAL A 55 -10.23 12.33 27.38
CA VAL A 55 -11.45 13.03 27.80
C VAL A 55 -12.43 13.19 26.63
N MET A 56 -11.93 13.45 25.41
CA MET A 56 -12.75 13.57 24.19
C MET A 56 -13.22 12.23 23.62
N GLY A 57 -12.85 11.11 24.24
CA GLY A 57 -13.24 9.77 23.76
C GLY A 57 -12.62 9.37 22.43
N MET A 58 -11.60 10.07 21.97
CA MET A 58 -10.89 9.77 20.72
C MET A 58 -9.95 8.59 20.85
N ALA A 59 -9.46 8.29 22.07
CA ALA A 59 -8.58 7.17 22.35
C ALA A 59 -9.37 5.99 22.93
N ARG A 60 -9.35 4.84 22.24
CA ARG A 60 -9.78 3.56 22.82
C ARG A 60 -8.65 3.02 23.67
N THR A 61 -8.80 3.10 24.98
CA THR A 61 -7.75 2.71 25.92
C THR A 61 -8.03 1.33 26.48
N ASN A 62 -7.02 0.44 26.47
CA ASN A 62 -7.02 -0.76 27.27
C ASN A 62 -6.50 -0.38 28.67
N GLN A 63 -7.39 -0.37 29.67
CA GLN A 63 -7.02 -0.05 31.04
C GLN A 63 -6.23 -1.22 31.65
N LEU A 64 -4.93 -1.05 31.78
CA LEU A 64 -4.10 -1.81 32.70
C LEU A 64 -3.73 -0.89 33.86
N VAL A 65 -4.35 -1.15 35.04
CA VAL A 65 -3.99 -0.51 36.31
C VAL A 65 -4.01 1.04 36.29
N GLY A 66 -5.13 1.63 35.89
CA GLY A 66 -5.40 3.06 36.09
C GLY A 66 -4.70 4.05 35.15
N VAL A 67 -3.78 3.60 34.30
CA VAL A 67 -3.15 4.44 33.27
C VAL A 67 -3.68 4.02 31.91
N PRO A 68 -4.37 4.91 31.16
CA PRO A 68 -4.82 4.61 29.81
C PRO A 68 -3.60 4.46 28.89
N LEU A 69 -3.48 3.33 28.17
CA LEU A 69 -2.45 3.09 27.17
C LEU A 69 -3.09 2.70 25.85
N ILE A 70 -2.58 3.23 24.74
CA ILE A 70 -2.98 2.87 23.39
C ILE A 70 -1.99 1.83 22.87
N ASP A 71 -2.48 0.61 22.56
CA ASP A 71 -1.67 -0.42 21.94
C ASP A 71 -1.48 -0.13 20.45
N ILE A 72 -0.23 0.05 20.02
CA ILE A 72 0.13 0.16 18.62
C ILE A 72 0.61 -1.21 18.13
N ASN A 73 -0.28 -1.94 17.46
CA ASN A 73 0.08 -3.20 16.82
C ASN A 73 0.88 -2.95 15.54
N LEU A 74 2.20 -3.02 15.62
CA LEU A 74 3.09 -2.95 14.45
C LEU A 74 3.07 -4.25 13.62
N ASN A 75 2.72 -5.37 14.24
CA ASN A 75 2.66 -6.70 13.64
C ASN A 75 1.22 -7.20 13.49
N ILE A 76 0.47 -6.61 12.56
CA ILE A 76 -0.88 -7.09 12.19
C ILE A 76 -0.81 -8.43 11.45
N ASP A 77 0.35 -8.76 10.90
CA ASP A 77 0.56 -9.93 10.03
C ASP A 77 1.09 -11.14 10.81
N THR A 78 0.20 -11.94 11.40
CA THR A 78 0.58 -13.30 11.82
C THR A 78 0.89 -14.17 10.60
N PHE A 79 1.84 -15.11 10.73
CA PHE A 79 2.21 -16.06 9.68
C PHE A 79 0.99 -16.82 9.11
N TYR A 80 0.02 -17.11 9.97
CA TYR A 80 -1.23 -17.77 9.61
C TYR A 80 -2.12 -16.87 8.73
N SER A 81 -2.24 -15.58 9.07
CA SER A 81 -3.04 -14.64 8.27
C SER A 81 -2.46 -14.42 6.88
N LYS A 82 -1.13 -14.42 6.73
CA LYS A 82 -0.45 -14.30 5.43
C LYS A 82 -0.73 -15.47 4.50
N ARG A 83 -0.66 -16.70 5.01
CA ARG A 83 -0.92 -17.92 4.21
C ARG A 83 -2.40 -18.06 3.85
N LEU A 84 -3.30 -17.83 4.81
CA LEU A 84 -4.73 -17.89 4.56
C LEU A 84 -5.15 -16.82 3.55
N LYS A 85 -4.69 -15.58 3.72
CA LYS A 85 -4.92 -14.49 2.78
C LYS A 85 -4.44 -14.86 1.37
N ARG A 86 -3.23 -15.44 1.26
CA ARG A 86 -2.69 -15.85 -0.04
C ARG A 86 -3.56 -16.93 -0.71
N GLY A 87 -4.05 -17.89 0.06
CA GLY A 87 -4.98 -18.91 -0.43
C GLY A 87 -6.28 -18.30 -0.98
N ILE A 88 -6.87 -17.38 -0.23
CA ILE A 88 -8.08 -16.64 -0.64
C ILE A 88 -7.81 -15.81 -1.91
N ASP A 89 -6.69 -15.08 -1.98
CA ASP A 89 -6.32 -14.30 -3.16
C ASP A 89 -6.23 -15.18 -4.42
N ILE A 90 -5.61 -16.36 -4.33
CA ILE A 90 -5.49 -17.28 -5.46
C ILE A 90 -6.86 -17.81 -5.90
N VAL A 91 -7.68 -18.27 -4.96
CA VAL A 91 -9.00 -18.83 -5.27
C VAL A 91 -9.90 -17.78 -5.92
N LEU A 92 -10.00 -16.60 -5.30
CA LEU A 92 -10.84 -15.52 -5.83
C LEU A 92 -10.33 -15.00 -7.18
N ALA A 93 -9.01 -14.78 -7.32
CA ALA A 93 -8.43 -14.31 -8.58
C ALA A 93 -8.62 -15.33 -9.71
N SER A 94 -8.50 -16.63 -9.44
CA SER A 94 -8.73 -17.68 -10.42
C SER A 94 -10.20 -17.74 -10.85
N LEU A 95 -11.12 -17.68 -9.90
CA LEU A 95 -12.55 -17.69 -10.20
C LEU A 95 -12.96 -16.46 -11.03
N CYS A 96 -12.51 -15.26 -10.60
CA CYS A 96 -12.77 -14.05 -11.36
C CYS A 96 -12.16 -14.10 -12.77
N LEU A 97 -10.96 -14.65 -12.92
CA LEU A 97 -10.31 -14.77 -14.22
C LEU A 97 -11.11 -15.67 -15.17
N ILE A 98 -11.60 -16.83 -14.71
CA ILE A 98 -12.42 -17.74 -15.51
C ILE A 98 -13.70 -17.04 -16.00
N ILE A 99 -14.37 -16.30 -15.11
CA ILE A 99 -15.62 -15.60 -15.44
C ILE A 99 -15.38 -14.46 -16.43
N ILE A 100 -14.29 -13.71 -16.27
CA ILE A 100 -14.03 -12.51 -17.07
C ILE A 100 -13.33 -12.80 -18.40
N LEU A 101 -12.75 -14.00 -18.58
CA LEU A 101 -11.98 -14.37 -19.77
C LEU A 101 -12.74 -14.14 -21.10
N PRO A 102 -14.02 -14.53 -21.25
CA PRO A 102 -14.76 -14.26 -22.49
C PRO A 102 -14.94 -12.76 -22.73
N ILE A 103 -15.10 -11.97 -21.68
CA ILE A 103 -15.21 -10.50 -21.78
C ILE A 103 -13.88 -9.90 -22.23
N TRP A 104 -12.75 -10.46 -21.79
CA TRP A 104 -11.43 -10.00 -22.22
C TRP A 104 -11.22 -10.11 -23.73
N ILE A 105 -11.69 -11.21 -24.34
CA ILE A 105 -11.59 -11.39 -25.80
C ILE A 105 -12.28 -10.23 -26.52
N LEU A 106 -13.50 -9.89 -26.07
CA LEU A 106 -14.25 -8.74 -26.62
C LEU A 106 -13.51 -7.42 -26.41
N ILE A 107 -13.04 -7.17 -25.18
CA ILE A 107 -12.28 -5.96 -24.84
C ILE A 107 -11.02 -5.83 -25.70
N MET A 108 -10.27 -6.91 -25.90
CA MET A 108 -9.04 -6.92 -26.72
C MET A 108 -9.34 -6.52 -28.17
N ILE A 109 -10.43 -7.02 -28.74
CA ILE A 109 -10.87 -6.66 -30.10
C ILE A 109 -11.24 -5.16 -30.16
N LEU A 110 -12.05 -4.69 -29.21
CA LEU A 110 -12.49 -3.30 -29.16
C LEU A 110 -11.31 -2.32 -28.99
N ILE A 111 -10.33 -2.63 -28.14
CA ILE A 111 -9.12 -1.82 -28.00
C ILE A 111 -8.33 -1.72 -29.32
N LYS A 112 -8.25 -2.83 -30.07
CA LYS A 112 -7.54 -2.85 -31.37
C LYS A 112 -8.26 -2.07 -32.44
N LEU A 113 -9.59 -2.04 -32.41
CA LEU A 113 -10.41 -1.25 -33.33
C LEU A 113 -10.40 0.26 -33.00
N ASP A 114 -10.34 0.59 -31.70
CA ASP A 114 -10.40 1.97 -31.21
C ASP A 114 -9.08 2.74 -31.48
N SER A 115 -7.92 2.09 -31.31
CA SER A 115 -6.62 2.78 -31.48
C SER A 115 -5.47 1.82 -31.83
N LYS A 116 -4.48 2.34 -32.58
CA LYS A 116 -3.26 1.61 -32.93
C LYS A 116 -2.36 1.38 -31.70
N GLY A 117 -1.69 0.22 -31.62
CA GLY A 117 -0.72 -0.08 -30.57
C GLY A 117 -1.01 -1.39 -29.81
N PRO A 118 -0.30 -1.67 -28.70
CA PRO A 118 -0.46 -2.90 -27.92
C PRO A 118 -1.80 -2.89 -27.16
N ILE A 119 -2.34 -4.08 -26.87
CA ILE A 119 -3.59 -4.26 -26.11
C ILE A 119 -3.35 -3.99 -24.62
N PHE A 120 -2.23 -4.49 -24.11
CA PHE A 120 -1.86 -4.36 -22.70
C PHE A 120 -0.89 -3.20 -22.49
N TYR A 121 -1.13 -2.45 -21.46
CA TYR A 121 -0.19 -1.48 -20.90
C TYR A 121 0.56 -2.13 -19.74
N LYS A 122 1.87 -1.95 -19.72
CA LYS A 122 2.78 -2.49 -18.71
C LYS A 122 3.55 -1.36 -18.06
N GLN A 123 3.59 -1.32 -16.73
CA GLN A 123 4.29 -0.27 -16.00
C GLN A 123 4.97 -0.82 -14.76
N LYS A 124 6.21 -0.41 -14.51
CA LYS A 124 6.91 -0.74 -13.26
C LYS A 124 6.26 -0.07 -12.07
N ARG A 125 6.02 -0.84 -11.02
CA ARG A 125 5.47 -0.40 -9.74
C ARG A 125 6.31 -0.93 -8.60
N CYS A 126 6.27 -0.25 -7.47
CA CYS A 126 6.88 -0.70 -6.24
C CYS A 126 5.85 -1.48 -5.43
N GLY A 127 6.17 -2.72 -5.13
CA GLY A 127 5.37 -3.60 -4.29
C GLY A 127 5.88 -3.67 -2.86
N ARG A 128 5.56 -4.79 -2.23
CA ARG A 128 5.94 -5.06 -0.85
C ARG A 128 7.46 -5.05 -0.66
N GLU A 129 7.90 -4.52 0.47
CA GLU A 129 9.33 -4.45 0.83
C GLU A 129 10.21 -3.73 -0.19
N GLY A 130 9.61 -2.82 -1.00
CA GLY A 130 10.34 -2.07 -2.01
C GLY A 130 10.69 -2.85 -3.28
N GLN A 131 10.22 -4.09 -3.45
CA GLN A 131 10.47 -4.88 -4.65
C GLN A 131 9.70 -4.33 -5.85
N PHE A 132 10.36 -4.27 -7.00
CA PHE A 132 9.72 -3.80 -8.22
C PHE A 132 9.05 -4.96 -8.96
N PHE A 133 7.83 -4.71 -9.44
CA PHE A 133 7.13 -5.63 -10.34
C PHE A 133 6.47 -4.87 -11.49
N THR A 134 5.99 -5.58 -12.49
CA THR A 134 5.32 -4.99 -13.66
C THR A 134 3.82 -5.20 -13.56
N ILE A 135 3.07 -4.13 -13.29
CA ILE A 135 1.61 -4.17 -13.33
C ILE A 135 1.12 -4.27 -14.78
N ILE A 136 0.08 -5.06 -14.99
CA ILE A 136 -0.54 -5.30 -16.29
C ILE A 136 -1.94 -4.71 -16.28
N LYS A 137 -2.26 -3.87 -17.28
CA LYS A 137 -3.60 -3.29 -17.48
C LYS A 137 -3.99 -3.38 -18.95
N PHE A 138 -5.27 -3.25 -19.25
CA PHE A 138 -5.67 -2.92 -20.60
C PHE A 138 -5.28 -1.49 -20.93
N ARG A 139 -4.87 -1.24 -22.18
CA ARG A 139 -4.58 0.10 -22.64
C ARG A 139 -5.86 0.93 -22.68
N SER A 140 -5.87 2.03 -21.96
CA SER A 140 -6.96 2.99 -21.88
C SER A 140 -6.57 4.39 -22.40
N MET A 141 -5.30 4.58 -22.78
CA MET A 141 -4.76 5.80 -23.35
C MET A 141 -4.18 5.54 -24.76
N ILE A 142 -3.99 6.61 -25.53
CA ILE A 142 -3.26 6.56 -26.80
C ILE A 142 -1.86 5.99 -26.57
N PHE A 143 -1.28 5.41 -27.63
CA PHE A 143 0.09 4.93 -27.55
C PHE A 143 1.02 6.13 -27.34
N ASP A 144 2.03 5.97 -26.51
CA ASP A 144 3.02 7.02 -26.16
C ASP A 144 2.45 8.26 -25.44
N ALA A 145 1.31 8.11 -24.76
CA ALA A 145 0.64 9.20 -24.04
C ALA A 145 1.51 9.96 -23.01
N GLU A 146 2.63 9.38 -22.57
CA GLU A 146 3.55 9.97 -21.59
C GLU A 146 4.86 10.47 -22.21
N GLU A 147 5.09 10.35 -23.54
CA GLU A 147 6.35 10.77 -24.16
C GLU A 147 6.60 12.28 -24.03
N GLU A 148 5.56 13.08 -24.22
CA GLU A 148 5.68 14.54 -24.14
C GLU A 148 5.57 15.11 -22.72
N THR A 149 4.75 14.48 -21.87
CA THR A 149 4.42 15.02 -20.53
C THR A 149 5.21 14.39 -19.41
N GLY A 150 5.87 13.26 -19.65
CA GLY A 150 6.47 12.44 -18.62
C GLY A 150 5.43 11.80 -17.67
N PRO A 151 5.87 11.28 -16.50
CA PRO A 151 4.99 10.66 -15.53
C PRO A 151 4.13 11.70 -14.79
N VAL A 152 2.90 11.89 -15.26
CA VAL A 152 1.89 12.79 -14.64
C VAL A 152 0.71 11.96 -14.14
N TRP A 153 0.06 12.42 -13.08
CA TRP A 153 -1.23 11.85 -12.66
C TRP A 153 -2.31 12.21 -13.69
N ALA A 154 -3.16 11.23 -14.05
CA ALA A 154 -4.27 11.50 -14.94
C ALA A 154 -5.28 12.45 -14.25
N GLY A 155 -5.63 13.52 -14.97
CA GLY A 155 -6.68 14.45 -14.55
C GLY A 155 -8.09 13.89 -14.77
N LEU A 156 -9.11 14.61 -14.28
CA LEU A 156 -10.52 14.27 -14.52
C LEU A 156 -10.90 14.36 -16.00
N ILE A 157 -10.28 15.31 -16.73
CA ILE A 157 -10.40 15.47 -18.19
C ILE A 157 -8.99 15.28 -18.73
N ASP A 158 -8.78 14.26 -19.56
CA ASP A 158 -7.48 13.92 -20.10
C ASP A 158 -7.65 13.43 -21.55
N ASP A 159 -7.26 14.27 -22.50
CA ASP A 159 -7.42 14.02 -23.95
C ASP A 159 -6.61 12.81 -24.45
N ARG A 160 -5.71 12.30 -23.63
CA ARG A 160 -4.94 11.09 -23.93
C ARG A 160 -5.76 9.81 -23.78
N ILE A 161 -6.95 9.88 -23.16
CA ILE A 161 -7.81 8.71 -22.95
C ILE A 161 -8.60 8.42 -24.22
N THR A 162 -8.53 7.17 -24.70
CA THR A 162 -9.30 6.75 -25.88
C THR A 162 -10.78 6.59 -25.54
N LYS A 163 -11.66 6.53 -26.56
CA LYS A 163 -13.12 6.34 -26.33
C LYS A 163 -13.38 5.04 -25.59
N MET A 164 -12.77 3.94 -26.03
CA MET A 164 -12.86 2.65 -25.34
C MET A 164 -12.19 2.72 -23.95
N GLY A 165 -11.06 3.43 -23.84
CA GLY A 165 -10.38 3.65 -22.58
C GLY A 165 -11.24 4.33 -21.53
N ASN A 166 -12.05 5.30 -21.92
CA ASN A 166 -12.98 5.98 -21.03
C ASN A 166 -14.04 5.00 -20.48
N PHE A 167 -14.59 4.15 -21.35
CA PHE A 167 -15.52 3.10 -20.94
C PHE A 167 -14.85 2.12 -19.96
N LEU A 168 -13.64 1.63 -20.28
CA LEU A 168 -12.92 0.69 -19.43
C LEU A 168 -12.64 1.26 -18.04
N ARG A 169 -12.20 2.53 -17.96
CA ARG A 169 -11.91 3.21 -16.70
C ARG A 169 -13.16 3.42 -15.85
N ARG A 170 -14.29 3.78 -16.49
CA ARG A 170 -15.56 3.98 -15.79
C ARG A 170 -16.01 2.74 -15.02
N PHE A 171 -15.74 1.55 -15.56
CA PHE A 171 -16.10 0.26 -14.96
C PHE A 171 -14.92 -0.47 -14.32
N HIS A 172 -13.75 0.16 -14.23
CA HIS A 172 -12.51 -0.45 -13.75
C HIS A 172 -12.10 -1.74 -14.48
N LEU A 173 -12.58 -1.96 -15.69
CA LEU A 173 -12.26 -3.11 -16.52
C LEU A 173 -10.81 -3.08 -17.02
N ASP A 174 -10.23 -1.88 -17.14
CA ASP A 174 -8.82 -1.70 -17.51
C ASP A 174 -7.86 -2.30 -16.49
N GLU A 175 -8.26 -2.44 -15.23
CA GLU A 175 -7.44 -3.01 -14.16
C GLU A 175 -7.59 -4.53 -14.00
N THR A 176 -8.55 -5.15 -14.68
CA THR A 176 -8.80 -6.58 -14.54
C THR A 176 -7.60 -7.48 -14.90
N PRO A 177 -6.66 -7.15 -15.83
CA PRO A 177 -5.46 -7.93 -16.04
C PRO A 177 -4.52 -8.04 -14.84
N GLN A 178 -4.71 -7.20 -13.81
CA GLN A 178 -3.97 -7.31 -12.56
C GLN A 178 -4.27 -8.61 -11.79
N LEU A 179 -5.37 -9.30 -12.10
CA LEU A 179 -5.62 -10.66 -11.60
C LEU A 179 -4.43 -11.59 -11.87
N ILE A 180 -3.74 -11.41 -12.99
CA ILE A 180 -2.51 -12.16 -13.31
C ILE A 180 -1.39 -11.84 -12.32
N ASN A 181 -1.22 -10.56 -11.96
CA ASN A 181 -0.23 -10.14 -10.95
C ASN A 181 -0.57 -10.72 -9.57
N ILE A 182 -1.86 -10.80 -9.22
CA ILE A 182 -2.32 -11.43 -7.98
C ILE A 182 -1.97 -12.92 -7.99
N LEU A 183 -2.24 -13.64 -9.08
CA LEU A 183 -1.90 -15.07 -9.20
C LEU A 183 -0.39 -15.31 -9.12
N LYS A 184 0.44 -14.41 -9.66
CA LYS A 184 1.90 -14.47 -9.52
C LYS A 184 2.40 -14.15 -8.10
N GLY A 185 1.58 -13.53 -7.25
CA GLY A 185 1.98 -13.12 -5.89
C GLY A 185 2.60 -11.75 -5.80
N GLU A 186 2.60 -10.99 -6.88
CA GLU A 186 3.13 -9.64 -6.95
C GLU A 186 2.17 -8.61 -6.29
N MET A 187 0.88 -8.97 -6.18
CA MET A 187 -0.20 -8.17 -5.59
C MET A 187 -1.14 -9.04 -4.76
N SER A 188 -1.98 -8.40 -3.96
CA SER A 188 -3.12 -8.98 -3.24
C SER A 188 -4.40 -8.24 -3.63
N ILE A 189 -5.57 -8.90 -3.53
CA ILE A 189 -6.88 -8.29 -3.80
C ILE A 189 -7.11 -7.11 -2.84
N ILE A 190 -6.74 -7.28 -1.58
CA ILE A 190 -6.86 -6.27 -0.55
C ILE A 190 -5.46 -5.86 -0.09
N GLY A 191 -5.11 -4.59 -0.31
CA GLY A 191 -3.81 -4.05 0.08
C GLY A 191 -3.63 -2.61 -0.40
N PRO A 192 -2.53 -1.94 0.01
CA PRO A 192 -2.21 -0.62 -0.49
C PRO A 192 -1.93 -0.65 -1.99
N ARG A 193 -2.33 0.40 -2.68
CA ARG A 193 -2.10 0.52 -4.13
C ARG A 193 -0.61 0.70 -4.40
N PRO A 194 0.00 -0.13 -5.27
CA PRO A 194 1.41 0.00 -5.60
C PRO A 194 1.67 1.27 -6.42
N GLU A 195 2.63 2.08 -5.95
CA GLU A 195 2.97 3.35 -6.56
C GLU A 195 4.13 3.25 -7.56
N ARG A 196 4.26 4.25 -8.45
CA ARG A 196 5.36 4.35 -9.42
C ARG A 196 6.67 4.69 -8.69
N PRO A 197 7.82 4.10 -9.06
CA PRO A 197 9.11 4.39 -8.43
C PRO A 197 9.46 5.88 -8.38
N TYR A 198 9.07 6.61 -9.42
CA TYR A 198 9.26 8.07 -9.49
C TYR A 198 8.57 8.80 -8.34
N PHE A 199 7.29 8.50 -8.09
CA PHE A 199 6.53 9.15 -7.01
C PHE A 199 6.98 8.70 -5.62
N ILE A 200 7.40 7.43 -5.47
CA ILE A 200 7.96 6.94 -4.21
C ILE A 200 9.22 7.70 -3.83
N LYS A 201 10.11 7.97 -4.81
CA LYS A 201 11.32 8.75 -4.55
C LYS A 201 10.98 10.16 -4.04
N LYS A 202 9.96 10.81 -4.61
CA LYS A 202 9.47 12.11 -4.16
C LYS A 202 8.82 12.04 -2.78
N LEU A 203 7.93 11.06 -2.55
CA LEU A 203 7.26 10.85 -1.27
C LEU A 203 8.25 10.54 -0.14
N LYS A 204 9.30 9.77 -0.40
CA LYS A 204 10.35 9.50 0.59
C LYS A 204 11.14 10.72 1.02
N SER A 205 11.31 11.71 0.13
CA SER A 205 11.97 12.97 0.49
C SER A 205 11.07 13.89 1.32
N GLU A 206 9.76 13.81 1.13
CA GLU A 206 8.77 14.62 1.87
C GLU A 206 8.32 13.94 3.17
N TYR A 207 8.25 12.60 3.17
CA TYR A 207 7.74 11.79 4.29
C TYR A 207 8.73 10.67 4.64
N PRO A 208 9.62 10.86 5.65
CA PRO A 208 10.66 9.91 6.01
C PRO A 208 10.16 8.49 6.33
N PHE A 209 8.90 8.35 6.79
CA PHE A 209 8.27 7.09 7.16
C PHE A 209 7.52 6.38 6.01
N TYR A 210 7.62 6.87 4.78
CA TYR A 210 6.98 6.24 3.62
C TYR A 210 7.59 4.87 3.23
N ASN A 211 8.55 4.37 3.97
CA ASN A 211 9.24 3.09 3.73
C ASN A 211 8.50 1.85 4.28
N ARG A 212 7.26 1.98 4.72
CA ARG A 212 6.49 0.87 5.29
C ARG A 212 5.68 0.11 4.28
#